data_89eb56a547ac9d056b01c35da7ee999c
#
_entry.id   89eb56a547ac9d056b01c35da7ee999c
#
_cell.length_a   1.000
_cell.length_b   1.000
_cell.length_c   1.000
_cell.angle_alpha   90.00
_cell.angle_beta   90.00
_cell.angle_gamma   90.00
#
_symmetry.space_group_name_H-M   'P 1'
#
loop_
_entity.id
_entity.type
_entity.pdbx_description
1 polymer ?
#
loop_
_entity_poly.entity_id
_entity_poly.type
_entity_poly.pdbx_seq_one_letter_code
_entity_poly.pdbx_strand_id
1 'polypeptide(L)'
;MAIKIFIDQGHNPENPNAGAEGNGYREQDLVYYIGEALNTLLNENPDFEAMLSRNTPDEILGMSVASSLRERVNAANEWGADYFISLHANASDIPTASGSEAFVYSSGSAALPLAENILIGLHDATGLENRGVSSRPTLYVLRATDMPATLIELGFITNAEDAALMANNPRLFAQGIYNGILMFFGM
;
A
#
# COMPACT_ATOMS: atom_id res chain seq x y z
N MET A 1 22.06 1.17 10.70
CA MET A 1 21.32 -0.02 10.21
C MET A 1 20.27 0.52 9.24
N ALA A 2 20.04 -0.16 8.13
CA ALA A 2 19.01 0.24 7.19
C ALA A 2 17.61 0.13 7.86
N ILE A 3 16.70 1.02 7.46
CA ILE A 3 15.32 1.04 7.93
C ILE A 3 14.55 -0.03 7.16
N LYS A 4 13.93 -0.97 7.86
CA LYS A 4 13.20 -2.08 7.28
C LYS A 4 11.74 -1.72 6.99
N ILE A 5 11.35 -1.71 5.72
CA ILE A 5 10.00 -1.40 5.27
C ILE A 5 9.37 -2.64 4.64
N PHE A 6 8.30 -3.16 5.25
CA PHE A 6 7.51 -4.24 4.66
C PHE A 6 6.41 -3.65 3.78
N ILE A 7 6.42 -4.02 2.50
CA ILE A 7 5.44 -3.60 1.50
C ILE A 7 4.45 -4.73 1.31
N ASP A 8 3.23 -4.54 1.78
CA ASP A 8 2.14 -5.48 1.59
C ASP A 8 1.35 -5.11 0.34
N GLN A 9 1.52 -5.90 -0.73
CA GLN A 9 0.67 -5.79 -1.92
C GLN A 9 -0.66 -6.45 -1.61
N GLY A 10 -1.70 -5.65 -1.38
CA GLY A 10 -3.02 -6.12 -1.00
C GLY A 10 -3.55 -7.23 -1.91
N HIS A 11 -4.35 -8.09 -1.34
CA HIS A 11 -5.03 -9.18 -2.03
C HIS A 11 -4.12 -10.31 -2.59
N ASN A 12 -4.75 -11.39 -3.01
CA ASN A 12 -4.16 -12.49 -3.77
C ASN A 12 -4.53 -12.34 -5.26
N PRO A 13 -3.79 -12.98 -6.18
CA PRO A 13 -4.12 -12.95 -7.61
C PRO A 13 -5.50 -13.52 -7.90
N GLU A 14 -5.96 -14.46 -7.06
CA GLU A 14 -7.26 -15.14 -7.14
C GLU A 14 -7.84 -15.31 -5.71
N ASN A 15 -9.06 -15.85 -5.63
CA ASN A 15 -9.62 -16.26 -4.34
C ASN A 15 -8.84 -17.46 -3.74
N PRO A 16 -8.69 -17.49 -2.40
CA PRO A 16 -9.30 -16.56 -1.45
C PRO A 16 -8.58 -15.20 -1.39
N ASN A 17 -9.32 -14.14 -1.10
CA ASN A 17 -8.82 -12.79 -0.92
C ASN A 17 -8.43 -12.03 -2.21
N ALA A 18 -9.14 -12.28 -3.33
CA ALA A 18 -9.06 -11.42 -4.51
C ALA A 18 -9.59 -10.01 -4.19
N GLY A 19 -9.05 -9.00 -4.86
CA GLY A 19 -9.42 -7.60 -4.70
C GLY A 19 -10.61 -7.17 -5.55
N ALA A 20 -10.86 -5.87 -5.56
CA ALA A 20 -11.88 -5.27 -6.42
C ALA A 20 -11.49 -5.32 -7.90
N GLU A 21 -12.50 -5.28 -8.76
CA GLU A 21 -12.33 -5.18 -10.22
C GLU A 21 -13.10 -3.98 -10.75
N GLY A 22 -12.51 -3.24 -11.66
CA GLY A 22 -13.13 -2.08 -12.28
C GLY A 22 -12.39 -1.61 -13.52
N ASN A 23 -13.10 -1.07 -14.49
CA ASN A 23 -12.54 -0.52 -15.73
C ASN A 23 -11.60 -1.47 -16.50
N GLY A 24 -11.79 -2.78 -16.36
CA GLY A 24 -10.95 -3.80 -16.99
C GLY A 24 -9.65 -4.12 -16.23
N TYR A 25 -9.47 -3.60 -15.03
CA TYR A 25 -8.33 -3.85 -14.16
C TYR A 25 -8.73 -4.62 -12.91
N ARG A 26 -7.75 -5.29 -12.29
CA ARG A 26 -7.88 -5.98 -11.00
C ARG A 26 -6.96 -5.31 -9.98
N GLU A 27 -7.49 -5.01 -8.81
CA GLU A 27 -6.75 -4.33 -7.74
C GLU A 27 -5.43 -5.04 -7.41
N GLN A 28 -5.47 -6.36 -7.25
CA GLN A 28 -4.31 -7.18 -6.91
C GLN A 28 -3.16 -7.09 -7.91
N ASP A 29 -3.45 -6.80 -9.19
CA ASP A 29 -2.43 -6.63 -10.21
C ASP A 29 -1.82 -5.23 -10.14
N LEU A 30 -2.67 -4.20 -9.98
CA LEU A 30 -2.23 -2.81 -9.87
C LEU A 30 -1.28 -2.63 -8.69
N VAL A 31 -1.69 -3.09 -7.51
CA VAL A 31 -0.90 -2.94 -6.28
C VAL A 31 0.36 -3.81 -6.29
N TYR A 32 0.35 -4.94 -7.02
CA TYR A 32 1.54 -5.77 -7.18
C TYR A 32 2.65 -5.01 -7.90
N TYR A 33 2.37 -4.46 -9.09
CA TYR A 33 3.39 -3.74 -9.88
C TYR A 33 3.85 -2.44 -9.24
N ILE A 34 2.96 -1.74 -8.53
CA ILE A 34 3.34 -0.53 -7.76
C ILE A 34 4.24 -0.91 -6.58
N GLY A 35 3.90 -2.00 -5.86
CA GLY A 35 4.71 -2.51 -4.75
C GLY A 35 6.10 -2.99 -5.21
N GLU A 36 6.19 -3.68 -6.34
CA GLU A 36 7.47 -4.11 -6.94
C GLU A 36 8.36 -2.91 -7.31
N ALA A 37 7.77 -1.88 -7.93
CA ALA A 37 8.48 -0.66 -8.25
C ALA A 37 8.96 0.09 -6.99
N LEU A 38 8.14 0.15 -5.93
CA LEU A 38 8.51 0.74 -4.65
C LEU A 38 9.64 -0.04 -3.96
N ASN A 39 9.55 -1.37 -3.97
CA ASN A 39 10.59 -2.25 -3.43
C ASN A 39 11.94 -2.01 -4.12
N THR A 40 11.92 -1.82 -5.43
CA THR A 40 13.13 -1.49 -6.19
C THR A 40 13.73 -0.16 -5.74
N LEU A 41 12.91 0.91 -5.65
CA LEU A 41 13.38 2.25 -5.24
C LEU A 41 13.97 2.24 -3.82
N LEU A 42 13.33 1.54 -2.89
CA LEU A 42 13.82 1.46 -1.51
C LEU A 42 15.13 0.67 -1.43
N ASN A 43 15.24 -0.48 -2.10
CA ASN A 43 16.46 -1.29 -2.05
C ASN A 43 17.62 -0.72 -2.87
N GLU A 44 17.40 0.24 -3.76
CA GLU A 44 18.45 1.04 -4.42
C GLU A 44 19.05 2.11 -3.48
N ASN A 45 18.35 2.46 -2.39
CA ASN A 45 18.83 3.42 -1.39
C ASN A 45 19.41 2.66 -0.17
N PRO A 46 20.70 2.85 0.16
CA PRO A 46 21.36 2.10 1.25
C PRO A 46 20.79 2.37 2.65
N ASP A 47 19.97 3.40 2.81
CA ASP A 47 19.32 3.71 4.09
C ASP A 47 18.10 2.83 4.36
N PHE A 48 17.62 2.08 3.36
CA PHE A 48 16.45 1.21 3.46
C PHE A 48 16.76 -0.24 3.11
N GLU A 49 15.95 -1.14 3.66
CA GLU A 49 15.81 -2.54 3.27
C GLU A 49 14.32 -2.82 3.14
N ALA A 50 13.86 -3.24 1.96
CA ALA A 50 12.45 -3.49 1.70
C ALA A 50 12.18 -4.96 1.37
N MET A 51 11.04 -5.47 1.85
CA MET A 51 10.53 -6.80 1.58
C MET A 51 9.07 -6.73 1.13
N LEU A 52 8.72 -7.57 0.15
CA LEU A 52 7.36 -7.70 -0.39
C LEU A 52 6.59 -8.81 0.32
N SER A 53 5.27 -8.66 0.43
CA SER A 53 4.39 -9.73 0.89
C SER A 53 4.24 -10.86 -0.15
N ARG A 54 4.24 -10.53 -1.45
CA ARG A 54 4.22 -11.49 -2.57
C ARG A 54 5.46 -11.30 -3.44
N ASN A 55 6.22 -12.38 -3.68
CA ASN A 55 7.44 -12.35 -4.49
C ASN A 55 7.17 -12.52 -5.98
N THR A 56 6.01 -13.09 -6.34
CA THR A 56 5.56 -13.25 -7.72
C THR A 56 4.12 -12.79 -7.89
N PRO A 57 3.69 -12.38 -9.10
CA PRO A 57 2.31 -11.95 -9.33
C PRO A 57 1.28 -13.05 -9.06
N ASP A 58 1.67 -14.32 -9.19
CA ASP A 58 0.80 -15.48 -9.05
C ASP A 58 0.83 -16.11 -7.64
N GLU A 59 1.62 -15.54 -6.71
CA GLU A 59 1.74 -16.07 -5.35
C GLU A 59 0.46 -15.88 -4.56
N ILE A 60 -0.08 -16.99 -4.04
CA ILE A 60 -1.27 -17.02 -3.20
C ILE A 60 -0.86 -17.22 -1.76
N LEU A 61 -1.22 -16.28 -0.89
CA LEU A 61 -0.99 -16.33 0.54
C LEU A 61 -2.22 -16.87 1.25
N GLY A 62 -2.04 -17.98 1.98
CA GLY A 62 -3.08 -18.60 2.77
C GLY A 62 -4.18 -19.30 1.96
N MET A 63 -5.06 -20.01 2.70
CA MET A 63 -6.15 -20.81 2.15
C MET A 63 -7.54 -20.22 2.44
N SER A 64 -7.59 -19.05 3.03
CA SER A 64 -8.80 -18.27 3.35
C SER A 64 -8.43 -16.80 3.46
N VAL A 65 -9.40 -15.87 3.42
CA VAL A 65 -9.15 -14.44 3.67
C VAL A 65 -8.41 -14.24 5.00
N ALA A 66 -8.86 -14.91 6.06
CA ALA A 66 -8.25 -14.76 7.39
C ALA A 66 -6.81 -15.29 7.44
N SER A 67 -6.49 -16.41 6.78
CA SER A 67 -5.12 -16.93 6.74
C SER A 67 -4.23 -16.09 5.84
N SER A 68 -4.74 -15.57 4.72
CA SER A 68 -4.00 -14.66 3.85
C SER A 68 -3.54 -13.41 4.60
N LEU A 69 -4.45 -12.75 5.32
CA LEU A 69 -4.11 -11.59 6.14
C LEU A 69 -3.10 -11.92 7.25
N ARG A 70 -3.25 -13.09 7.88
CA ARG A 70 -2.32 -13.53 8.94
C ARG A 70 -0.91 -13.82 8.40
N GLU A 71 -0.78 -14.44 7.23
CA GLU A 71 0.52 -14.72 6.63
C GLU A 71 1.27 -13.43 6.31
N ARG A 72 0.60 -12.39 5.79
CA ARG A 72 1.18 -11.07 5.53
C ARG A 72 1.73 -10.42 6.81
N VAL A 73 0.90 -10.41 7.85
CA VAL A 73 1.28 -9.86 9.17
C VAL A 73 2.43 -10.65 9.79
N ASN A 74 2.35 -11.98 9.79
CA ASN A 74 3.40 -12.82 10.34
C ASN A 74 4.74 -12.62 9.62
N ALA A 75 4.73 -12.55 8.28
CA ALA A 75 5.93 -12.30 7.51
C ALA A 75 6.61 -10.98 7.91
N ALA A 76 5.83 -9.91 8.07
CA ALA A 76 6.36 -8.60 8.50
C ALA A 76 6.92 -8.65 9.93
N ASN A 77 6.18 -9.28 10.88
CA ASN A 77 6.58 -9.39 12.28
C ASN A 77 7.83 -10.27 12.43
N GLU A 78 7.89 -11.43 11.76
CA GLU A 78 9.02 -12.37 11.79
C GLU A 78 10.28 -11.76 11.16
N TRP A 79 10.13 -10.98 10.09
CA TRP A 79 11.24 -10.26 9.48
C TRP A 79 11.75 -9.09 10.35
N GLY A 80 10.94 -8.65 11.30
CA GLY A 80 11.26 -7.53 12.17
C GLY A 80 11.27 -6.20 11.42
N ALA A 81 10.22 -5.93 10.64
CA ALA A 81 10.05 -4.66 9.94
C ALA A 81 9.95 -3.49 10.93
N ASP A 82 10.52 -2.34 10.55
CA ASP A 82 10.36 -1.09 11.31
C ASP A 82 9.05 -0.38 10.95
N TYR A 83 8.57 -0.56 9.71
CA TYR A 83 7.30 -0.01 9.21
C TYR A 83 6.61 -1.00 8.28
N PHE A 84 5.27 -0.96 8.28
CA PHE A 84 4.41 -1.76 7.41
C PHE A 84 3.54 -0.83 6.56
N ILE A 85 3.60 -1.00 5.22
CA ILE A 85 2.82 -0.21 4.25
C ILE A 85 2.02 -1.19 3.39
N SER A 86 0.69 -1.21 3.56
CA SER A 86 -0.22 -2.00 2.73
C SER A 86 -0.76 -1.14 1.58
N LEU A 87 -0.70 -1.67 0.37
CA LEU A 87 -1.13 -0.99 -0.85
C LEU A 87 -2.44 -1.57 -1.36
N HIS A 88 -3.41 -0.70 -1.63
CA HIS A 88 -4.76 -1.02 -2.09
C HIS A 88 -5.23 -0.04 -3.16
N ALA A 89 -6.31 -0.40 -3.86
CA ALA A 89 -7.04 0.47 -4.76
C ALA A 89 -8.52 0.48 -4.38
N ASN A 90 -9.01 1.63 -3.97
CA ASN A 90 -10.36 1.83 -3.46
C ASN A 90 -11.44 1.54 -4.51
N ALA A 91 -12.64 1.23 -4.06
CA ALA A 91 -13.81 1.06 -4.91
C ALA A 91 -15.02 1.83 -4.33
N SER A 92 -15.82 2.41 -5.21
CA SER A 92 -17.01 3.18 -4.84
C SER A 92 -18.14 2.94 -5.84
N ASP A 93 -19.39 2.98 -5.37
CA ASP A 93 -20.58 3.02 -6.23
C ASP A 93 -20.73 4.36 -6.96
N ILE A 94 -19.93 5.37 -6.59
CA ILE A 94 -19.88 6.69 -7.22
C ILE A 94 -18.70 6.70 -8.21
N PRO A 95 -18.93 6.62 -9.54
CA PRO A 95 -17.85 6.52 -10.52
C PRO A 95 -16.93 7.74 -10.59
N THR A 96 -17.37 8.88 -10.06
CA THR A 96 -16.58 10.12 -9.99
C THR A 96 -15.75 10.24 -8.71
N ALA A 97 -15.84 9.27 -7.78
CA ALA A 97 -14.96 9.24 -6.63
C ALA A 97 -13.52 9.02 -7.11
N SER A 98 -12.60 9.87 -6.67
CA SER A 98 -11.19 9.89 -7.11
C SER A 98 -10.29 10.33 -5.96
N GLY A 99 -9.00 10.08 -6.05
CA GLY A 99 -8.00 10.52 -5.09
C GLY A 99 -7.45 9.42 -4.21
N SER A 100 -6.37 9.74 -3.50
CA SER A 100 -5.69 8.82 -2.58
C SER A 100 -6.06 9.10 -1.13
N GLU A 101 -6.27 8.06 -0.33
CA GLU A 101 -6.49 8.15 1.11
C GLU A 101 -5.66 7.13 1.89
N ALA A 102 -5.52 7.32 3.18
CA ALA A 102 -4.77 6.37 4.00
C ALA A 102 -5.51 6.03 5.29
N PHE A 103 -5.22 4.85 5.80
CA PHE A 103 -5.77 4.37 7.05
C PHE A 103 -4.66 3.99 8.02
N VAL A 104 -4.87 4.36 9.28
CA VAL A 104 -4.03 3.97 10.43
C VAL A 104 -4.90 3.32 11.50
N TYR A 105 -4.30 2.61 12.45
CA TYR A 105 -5.06 1.98 13.54
C TYR A 105 -5.85 2.99 14.36
N SER A 106 -5.22 4.12 14.72
CA SER A 106 -5.85 5.20 15.50
C SER A 106 -5.19 6.55 15.19
N SER A 107 -5.83 7.65 15.55
CA SER A 107 -5.27 8.99 15.42
C SER A 107 -4.01 9.24 16.26
N GLY A 108 -3.71 8.38 17.22
CA GLY A 108 -2.46 8.39 18.00
C GLY A 108 -1.41 7.40 17.48
N SER A 109 -1.63 6.77 16.32
CA SER A 109 -0.66 5.83 15.74
C SER A 109 0.63 6.52 15.36
N ALA A 110 1.77 5.88 15.66
CA ALA A 110 3.08 6.33 15.21
C ALA A 110 3.23 6.30 13.67
N ALA A 111 2.34 5.59 12.96
CA ALA A 111 2.29 5.59 11.50
C ALA A 111 1.55 6.81 10.89
N LEU A 112 0.85 7.63 11.70
CA LEU A 112 0.09 8.76 11.18
C LEU A 112 0.97 9.74 10.38
N PRO A 113 2.12 10.23 10.89
CA PRO A 113 2.97 11.13 10.12
C PRO A 113 3.53 10.50 8.84
N LEU A 114 3.84 9.19 8.85
CA LEU A 114 4.26 8.47 7.64
C LEU A 114 3.15 8.46 6.59
N ALA A 115 1.92 8.12 6.99
CA ALA A 115 0.77 8.11 6.11
C ALA A 115 0.49 9.48 5.48
N GLU A 116 0.55 10.56 6.29
CA GLU A 116 0.37 11.93 5.82
C GLU A 116 1.42 12.32 4.77
N ASN A 117 2.70 12.03 5.02
CA ASN A 117 3.78 12.32 4.07
C ASN A 117 3.66 11.49 2.79
N ILE A 118 3.26 10.21 2.87
CA ILE A 118 3.00 9.38 1.69
C ILE A 118 1.90 10.00 0.82
N LEU A 119 0.80 10.46 1.43
CA LEU A 119 -0.29 11.11 0.67
C LEU A 119 0.15 12.44 0.03
N ILE A 120 1.04 13.21 0.66
CA ILE A 120 1.63 14.42 0.06
C ILE A 120 2.46 14.00 -1.17
N GLY A 121 3.36 13.04 -1.03
CA GLY A 121 4.19 12.56 -2.12
C GLY A 121 3.38 11.96 -3.28
N LEU A 122 2.29 11.24 -3.00
CA LEU A 122 1.36 10.73 -4.01
C LEU A 122 0.66 11.88 -4.76
N HIS A 123 0.14 12.87 -4.03
CA HIS A 123 -0.49 14.05 -4.63
C HIS A 123 0.49 14.78 -5.55
N ASP A 124 1.70 15.06 -5.08
CA ASP A 124 2.72 15.78 -5.85
C ASP A 124 3.15 15.03 -7.11
N ALA A 125 3.21 13.69 -7.05
CA ALA A 125 3.60 12.87 -8.18
C ALA A 125 2.46 12.66 -9.19
N THR A 126 1.26 12.36 -8.71
CA THR A 126 0.15 11.88 -9.57
C THR A 126 -0.87 12.96 -9.91
N GLY A 127 -0.94 14.03 -9.13
CA GLY A 127 -2.01 15.04 -9.20
C GLY A 127 -3.35 14.59 -8.62
N LEU A 128 -3.47 13.35 -8.12
CA LEU A 128 -4.68 12.87 -7.48
C LEU A 128 -4.93 13.63 -6.17
N GLU A 129 -6.20 13.84 -5.84
CA GLU A 129 -6.61 14.50 -4.59
C GLU A 129 -6.09 13.73 -3.37
N ASN A 130 -5.47 14.46 -2.42
CA ASN A 130 -5.15 13.94 -1.11
C ASN A 130 -6.40 14.03 -0.23
N ARG A 131 -7.03 12.88 0.03
CA ARG A 131 -8.29 12.76 0.80
C ARG A 131 -8.05 12.65 2.31
N GLY A 132 -6.79 12.63 2.73
CA GLY A 132 -6.38 12.59 4.13
C GLY A 132 -6.30 11.19 4.74
N VAL A 133 -5.97 11.18 6.04
CA VAL A 133 -5.78 9.95 6.82
C VAL A 133 -6.94 9.76 7.78
N SER A 134 -7.46 8.53 7.86
CA SER A 134 -8.55 8.14 8.77
C SER A 134 -8.17 6.95 9.65
N SER A 135 -8.85 6.80 10.80
CA SER A 135 -8.65 5.65 11.69
C SER A 135 -9.52 4.47 11.28
N ARG A 136 -8.94 3.28 11.17
CA ARG A 136 -9.62 2.01 10.83
C ARG A 136 -9.13 0.86 11.73
N PRO A 137 -9.50 0.83 13.02
CA PRO A 137 -9.01 -0.16 13.98
C PRO A 137 -9.49 -1.60 13.69
N THR A 138 -10.45 -1.77 12.80
CA THR A 138 -10.98 -3.08 12.40
C THR A 138 -10.14 -3.78 11.33
N LEU A 139 -9.29 -3.05 10.60
CA LEU A 139 -8.41 -3.63 9.60
C LEU A 139 -7.34 -4.49 10.27
N TYR A 140 -7.31 -5.78 9.87
CA TYR A 140 -6.45 -6.78 10.53
C TYR A 140 -4.97 -6.41 10.44
N VAL A 141 -4.51 -6.00 9.28
CA VAL A 141 -3.10 -5.63 9.01
C VAL A 141 -2.64 -4.42 9.82
N LEU A 142 -3.56 -3.51 10.20
CA LEU A 142 -3.23 -2.36 11.05
C LEU A 142 -3.24 -2.70 12.54
N ARG A 143 -3.99 -3.74 12.92
CA ARG A 143 -4.19 -4.12 14.31
C ARG A 143 -3.20 -5.17 14.82
N ALA A 144 -2.76 -6.07 13.92
CA ALA A 144 -2.02 -7.28 14.28
C ALA A 144 -0.53 -7.20 13.95
N THR A 145 -0.07 -6.15 13.28
CA THR A 145 1.36 -5.85 13.07
C THR A 145 1.98 -5.28 14.35
N ASP A 146 3.22 -5.66 14.64
CA ASP A 146 3.97 -5.23 15.83
C ASP A 146 4.59 -3.84 15.66
N MET A 147 4.76 -3.39 14.42
CA MET A 147 5.35 -2.11 14.05
C MET A 147 4.27 -1.08 13.63
N PRO A 148 4.62 0.22 13.52
CA PRO A 148 3.75 1.22 12.91
C PRO A 148 3.30 0.80 11.51
N ALA A 149 1.98 0.77 11.29
CA ALA A 149 1.36 0.27 10.06
C ALA A 149 0.37 1.28 9.46
N THR A 150 0.43 1.43 8.14
CA THR A 150 -0.54 2.20 7.35
C THR A 150 -1.03 1.40 6.15
N LEU A 151 -2.28 1.62 5.76
CA LEU A 151 -2.86 1.12 4.52
C LEU A 151 -3.15 2.31 3.62
N ILE A 152 -2.70 2.25 2.38
CA ILE A 152 -2.83 3.31 1.39
C ILE A 152 -3.78 2.86 0.28
N GLU A 153 -4.85 3.60 0.09
CA GLU A 153 -5.72 3.52 -1.08
C GLU A 153 -5.15 4.47 -2.14
N LEU A 154 -4.53 3.93 -3.16
CA LEU A 154 -3.75 4.68 -4.16
C LEU A 154 -4.61 5.56 -5.08
N GLY A 155 -5.86 5.14 -5.30
CA GLY A 155 -6.85 5.76 -6.16
C GLY A 155 -8.07 4.84 -6.22
N PHE A 156 -9.10 5.22 -6.97
CA PHE A 156 -10.32 4.41 -7.11
C PHE A 156 -10.26 3.57 -8.38
N ILE A 157 -10.28 2.23 -8.24
CA ILE A 157 -10.34 1.32 -9.40
C ILE A 157 -11.64 1.47 -10.19
N THR A 158 -12.70 1.96 -9.56
CA THR A 158 -14.00 2.26 -10.17
C THR A 158 -14.03 3.59 -10.91
N ASN A 159 -13.03 4.46 -10.73
CA ASN A 159 -12.82 5.67 -11.52
C ASN A 159 -11.91 5.35 -12.71
N ALA A 160 -12.36 5.64 -13.93
CA ALA A 160 -11.63 5.26 -15.14
C ALA A 160 -10.27 5.96 -15.28
N GLU A 161 -10.17 7.22 -14.81
CA GLU A 161 -8.92 8.01 -14.88
C GLU A 161 -7.92 7.51 -13.84
N ASP A 162 -8.34 7.30 -12.58
CA ASP A 162 -7.50 6.77 -11.51
C ASP A 162 -6.98 5.36 -11.87
N ALA A 163 -7.88 4.47 -12.34
CA ALA A 163 -7.54 3.10 -12.70
C ALA A 163 -6.52 3.06 -13.86
N ALA A 164 -6.75 3.86 -14.91
CA ALA A 164 -5.83 3.96 -16.03
C ALA A 164 -4.48 4.58 -15.62
N LEU A 165 -4.49 5.56 -14.72
CA LEU A 165 -3.26 6.19 -14.21
C LEU A 165 -2.41 5.17 -13.44
N MET A 166 -3.02 4.39 -12.52
CA MET A 166 -2.34 3.33 -11.77
C MET A 166 -1.76 2.25 -12.71
N ALA A 167 -2.56 1.79 -13.68
CA ALA A 167 -2.17 0.72 -14.60
C ALA A 167 -1.02 1.11 -15.53
N ASN A 168 -1.04 2.33 -16.06
CA ASN A 168 -0.06 2.79 -17.03
C ASN A 168 1.20 3.40 -16.41
N ASN A 169 1.14 3.77 -15.13
CA ASN A 169 2.23 4.51 -14.46
C ASN A 169 2.56 3.95 -13.07
N PRO A 170 2.82 2.65 -12.88
CA PRO A 170 3.09 2.08 -11.56
C PRO A 170 4.33 2.72 -10.88
N ARG A 171 5.36 3.07 -11.65
CA ARG A 171 6.55 3.76 -11.12
C ARG A 171 6.26 5.17 -10.63
N LEU A 172 5.26 5.86 -11.18
CA LEU A 172 4.87 7.20 -10.74
C LEU A 172 4.29 7.14 -9.32
N PHE A 173 3.41 6.17 -9.06
CA PHE A 173 2.87 5.92 -7.73
C PHE A 173 3.96 5.50 -6.74
N ALA A 174 4.81 4.56 -7.15
CA ALA A 174 5.95 4.13 -6.33
C ALA A 174 6.87 5.30 -5.98
N GLN A 175 7.16 6.20 -6.93
CA GLN A 175 7.97 7.39 -6.68
C GLN A 175 7.27 8.35 -5.70
N GLY A 176 5.97 8.55 -5.82
CA GLY A 176 5.20 9.36 -4.88
C GLY A 176 5.29 8.81 -3.46
N ILE A 177 5.07 7.50 -3.27
CA ILE A 177 5.21 6.83 -1.98
C ILE A 177 6.64 6.98 -1.43
N TYR A 178 7.64 6.70 -2.27
CA TYR A 178 9.05 6.82 -1.91
C TYR A 178 9.42 8.23 -1.46
N ASN A 179 9.00 9.26 -2.19
CA ASN A 179 9.22 10.65 -1.81
C ASN A 179 8.57 10.99 -0.47
N GLY A 180 7.35 10.48 -0.21
CA GLY A 180 6.69 10.62 1.08
C GLY A 180 7.45 9.94 2.22
N ILE A 181 8.03 8.76 1.96
CA ILE A 181 8.90 8.07 2.93
C ILE A 181 10.15 8.91 3.22
N LEU A 182 10.82 9.44 2.19
CA LEU A 182 11.97 10.33 2.38
C LEU A 182 11.60 11.58 3.20
N MET A 183 10.48 12.23 2.89
CA MET A 183 9.99 13.39 3.67
C MET A 183 9.77 13.03 5.13
N PHE A 184 9.17 11.87 5.41
CA PHE A 184 8.95 11.41 6.79
C PHE A 184 10.24 11.25 7.58
N PHE A 185 11.32 10.77 6.95
CA PHE A 185 12.64 10.60 7.58
C PHE A 185 13.52 11.85 7.50
N GLY A 186 13.08 12.93 6.83
CA GLY A 186 13.85 14.17 6.67
C GLY A 186 15.05 14.04 5.73
N MET A 187 14.92 13.21 4.71
CA MET A 187 15.93 12.91 3.69
C MET A 187 15.66 13.66 2.38
#